data_679a05a66320a55c2f1c6d691f9b09f3
#
_entry.id   679a05a66320a55c2f1c6d691f9b09f3
#
_cell.length_a   1.000
_cell.length_b   1.000
_cell.length_c   1.000
_cell.angle_alpha   90.00
_cell.angle_beta   90.00
_cell.angle_gamma   90.00
#
_symmetry.space_group_name_H-M   'P 1'
#
loop_
_entity.id
_entity.type
_entity.pdbx_description
1 polymer ?
#
loop_
_entity_poly.entity_id
_entity_poly.type
_entity_poly.pdbx_seq_one_letter_code
_entity_poly.pdbx_strand_id
1 'polypeptide(L)'
;MDELKKILEKELYTKNTSDWISLMEKEKIPCGPIFNIKQAVENPQIQERNMIVKSYHKIIGEFKSAGNPIKMSTYIDVNTRGDIPDLDEHREKIIKEFS
;
A
#
# COMPACT_ATOMS: atom_id res chain seq x y z
N MET A 1 -16.33 -10.59 -30.70
CA MET A 1 -15.49 -9.97 -29.62
C MET A 1 -14.00 -9.99 -29.93
N ASP A 2 -13.48 -11.02 -30.56
CA ASP A 2 -12.03 -11.17 -30.80
C ASP A 2 -11.44 -10.17 -31.82
N GLU A 3 -12.24 -9.69 -32.75
CA GLU A 3 -11.81 -8.71 -33.77
C GLU A 3 -11.59 -7.32 -33.13
N LEU A 4 -12.51 -6.84 -32.30
CA LEU A 4 -12.37 -5.59 -31.57
C LEU A 4 -11.14 -5.61 -30.64
N LYS A 5 -10.93 -6.73 -29.94
CA LYS A 5 -9.76 -6.90 -29.08
C LYS A 5 -8.46 -6.74 -29.87
N LYS A 6 -8.34 -7.37 -31.03
CA LYS A 6 -7.15 -7.26 -31.89
C LYS A 6 -6.91 -5.84 -32.39
N ILE A 7 -7.97 -5.10 -32.71
CA ILE A 7 -7.86 -3.69 -33.14
C ILE A 7 -7.34 -2.84 -31.98
N LEU A 8 -7.93 -2.98 -30.77
CA LEU A 8 -7.50 -2.23 -29.60
C LEU A 8 -6.06 -2.58 -29.18
N GLU A 9 -5.69 -3.85 -29.17
CA GLU A 9 -4.33 -4.26 -28.84
C GLU A 9 -3.33 -3.67 -29.83
N LYS A 10 -3.61 -3.68 -31.14
CA LYS A 10 -2.75 -3.08 -32.15
C LYS A 10 -2.49 -1.60 -31.88
N GLU A 11 -3.50 -0.84 -31.52
CA GLU A 11 -3.35 0.59 -31.19
C GLU A 11 -2.61 0.77 -29.87
N LEU A 12 -2.93 0.00 -28.82
CA LEU A 12 -2.29 0.10 -27.53
C LEU A 12 -0.79 -0.22 -27.55
N TYR A 13 -0.33 -1.10 -28.44
CA TYR A 13 1.10 -1.39 -28.62
C TYR A 13 1.89 -0.25 -29.30
N THR A 14 1.23 0.81 -29.78
CA THR A 14 1.93 1.94 -30.45
C THR A 14 2.64 2.88 -29.48
N LYS A 15 2.33 2.85 -28.20
CA LYS A 15 2.89 3.74 -27.15
C LYS A 15 3.15 2.98 -25.85
N ASN A 16 3.98 3.56 -24.99
CA ASN A 16 4.21 3.07 -23.65
C ASN A 16 3.01 3.33 -22.75
N THR A 17 2.90 2.59 -21.65
CA THR A 17 1.83 2.75 -20.64
C THR A 17 1.75 4.18 -20.09
N SER A 18 2.90 4.80 -19.79
CA SER A 18 2.96 6.17 -19.30
C SER A 18 2.39 7.19 -20.28
N ASP A 19 2.66 7.00 -21.57
CA ASP A 19 2.19 7.90 -22.63
C ASP A 19 0.67 7.79 -22.81
N TRP A 20 0.14 6.54 -22.73
CA TRP A 20 -1.29 6.29 -22.75
C TRP A 20 -2.01 6.89 -21.54
N ILE A 21 -1.45 6.73 -20.34
CA ILE A 21 -2.02 7.31 -19.13
C ILE A 21 -2.09 8.84 -19.26
N SER A 22 -0.99 9.48 -19.64
CA SER A 22 -0.96 10.95 -19.83
C SER A 22 -1.97 11.44 -20.87
N LEU A 23 -2.15 10.69 -21.96
CA LEU A 23 -3.13 11.02 -22.98
C LEU A 23 -4.57 10.90 -22.47
N MET A 24 -4.88 9.81 -21.78
CA MET A 24 -6.21 9.54 -21.23
C MET A 24 -6.57 10.52 -20.11
N GLU A 25 -5.63 10.86 -19.24
CA GLU A 25 -5.82 11.88 -18.20
C GLU A 25 -6.15 13.26 -18.80
N LYS A 26 -5.45 13.65 -19.86
CA LYS A 26 -5.73 14.89 -20.60
C LYS A 26 -7.17 14.92 -21.13
N GLU A 27 -7.66 13.81 -21.60
CA GLU A 27 -9.04 13.65 -22.09
C GLU A 27 -10.04 13.33 -20.96
N LYS A 28 -9.60 13.39 -19.68
CA LYS A 28 -10.42 13.11 -18.49
C LYS A 28 -11.01 11.69 -18.47
N ILE A 29 -10.30 10.74 -19.06
CA ILE A 29 -10.65 9.32 -19.02
C ILE A 29 -9.98 8.68 -17.82
N PRO A 30 -10.72 8.15 -16.84
CA PRO A 30 -10.15 7.49 -15.67
C PRO A 30 -9.30 6.28 -16.10
N CYS A 31 -8.04 6.29 -15.73
CA CYS A 31 -7.11 5.19 -16.03
C CYS A 31 -6.00 5.15 -14.97
N GLY A 32 -5.23 4.07 -14.97
CA GLY A 32 -4.08 3.95 -14.10
C GLY A 32 -3.21 2.75 -14.47
N PRO A 33 -1.95 2.72 -14.03
CA PRO A 33 -1.07 1.60 -14.30
C PRO A 33 -1.44 0.39 -13.44
N ILE A 34 -1.14 -0.80 -13.95
CA ILE A 34 -1.18 -2.04 -13.16
C ILE A 34 0.19 -2.19 -12.51
N PHE A 35 0.23 -2.09 -11.18
CA PHE A 35 1.45 -2.20 -10.40
C PHE A 35 1.73 -3.65 -9.98
N ASN A 36 3.01 -4.04 -9.99
CA ASN A 36 3.45 -5.18 -9.21
C ASN A 36 3.56 -4.78 -7.71
N ILE A 37 3.75 -5.77 -6.83
CA ILE A 37 3.79 -5.53 -5.38
C ILE A 37 4.86 -4.50 -4.99
N LYS A 38 6.06 -4.57 -5.58
CA LYS A 38 7.13 -3.62 -5.32
C LYS A 38 6.69 -2.18 -5.68
N GLN A 39 6.19 -1.99 -6.88
CA GLN A 39 5.68 -0.69 -7.35
C GLN A 39 4.52 -0.17 -6.49
N ALA A 40 3.63 -1.06 -6.04
CA ALA A 40 2.53 -0.68 -5.18
C ALA A 40 3.02 -0.17 -3.81
N VAL A 41 3.93 -0.89 -3.14
CA VAL A 41 4.48 -0.45 -1.85
C VAL A 41 5.35 0.81 -1.94
N GLU A 42 5.97 1.06 -3.08
CA GLU A 42 6.79 2.25 -3.34
C GLU A 42 5.96 3.45 -3.86
N ASN A 43 4.67 3.26 -4.12
CA ASN A 43 3.81 4.30 -4.64
C ASN A 43 3.69 5.47 -3.64
N PRO A 44 3.87 6.73 -4.07
CA PRO A 44 3.81 7.90 -3.19
C PRO A 44 2.51 8.01 -2.39
N GLN A 45 1.37 7.69 -3.00
CA GLN A 45 0.06 7.70 -2.32
C GLN A 45 -0.01 6.68 -1.18
N ILE A 46 0.57 5.50 -1.36
CA ILE A 46 0.63 4.45 -0.34
C ILE A 46 1.54 4.88 0.82
N GLN A 47 2.67 5.52 0.52
CA GLN A 47 3.59 6.04 1.52
C GLN A 47 2.98 7.21 2.31
N GLU A 48 2.40 8.19 1.63
CA GLU A 48 1.79 9.36 2.25
C GLU A 48 0.64 8.98 3.20
N ARG A 49 -0.09 7.92 2.88
CA ARG A 49 -1.14 7.40 3.74
C ARG A 49 -0.66 6.46 4.85
N ASN A 50 0.64 6.33 5.09
CA ASN A 50 1.21 5.38 6.05
C ASN A 50 0.63 3.96 5.92
N MET A 51 0.41 3.52 4.67
CA MET A 51 -0.10 2.16 4.41
C MET A 51 0.98 1.10 4.49
N ILE A 52 2.24 1.53 4.54
CA ILE A 52 3.39 0.69 4.85
C ILE A 52 4.09 1.29 6.06
N VAL A 53 4.10 0.56 7.16
CA VAL A 53 4.68 0.98 8.43
C VAL A 53 5.88 0.11 8.79
N LYS A 54 6.79 0.69 9.58
CA LYS A 54 7.93 -0.02 10.12
C LYS A 54 7.58 -0.61 11.48
N SER A 55 8.02 -1.82 11.71
CA SER A 55 7.93 -2.52 13.00
C SER A 55 9.28 -3.15 13.32
N TYR A 56 9.54 -3.36 14.59
CA TYR A 56 10.76 -4.02 15.04
C TYR A 56 10.42 -5.30 15.80
N HIS A 57 11.21 -6.33 15.58
CA HIS A 57 11.13 -7.57 16.33
C HIS A 57 12.52 -7.96 16.81
N LYS A 58 12.67 -8.34 18.07
CA LYS A 58 13.98 -8.58 18.71
C LYS A 58 14.84 -9.65 18.04
N ILE A 59 14.24 -10.59 17.30
CA ILE A 59 14.98 -11.66 16.61
C ILE A 59 15.26 -11.28 15.16
N ILE A 60 14.25 -10.78 14.42
CA ILE A 60 14.38 -10.54 12.96
C ILE A 60 14.74 -9.08 12.63
N GLY A 61 14.77 -8.19 13.62
CA GLY A 61 15.09 -6.77 13.41
C GLY A 61 13.93 -5.96 12.81
N GLU A 62 14.28 -4.86 12.11
CA GLU A 62 13.30 -4.00 11.42
C GLU A 62 12.68 -4.73 10.22
N PHE A 63 11.38 -4.62 10.09
CA PHE A 63 10.66 -5.07 8.91
C PHE A 63 9.48 -4.15 8.60
N LYS A 64 8.94 -4.26 7.39
CA LYS A 64 7.79 -3.49 6.93
C LYS A 64 6.53 -4.34 6.97
N SER A 65 5.44 -3.75 7.43
CA SER A 65 4.12 -4.38 7.46
C SER A 65 3.04 -3.43 6.94
N ALA A 66 1.84 -3.95 6.72
CA ALA A 66 0.70 -3.13 6.34
C ALA A 66 0.30 -2.17 7.47
N GLY A 67 0.04 -0.93 7.13
CA GLY A 67 -0.49 0.09 8.02
C GLY A 67 -2.00 -0.05 8.22
N ASN A 68 -2.56 0.73 9.17
CA ASN A 68 -4.00 0.77 9.38
C ASN A 68 -4.68 1.56 8.25
N PRO A 69 -5.64 0.97 7.52
CA PRO A 69 -6.38 1.67 6.47
C PRO A 69 -7.37 2.70 7.02
N ILE A 70 -7.81 2.54 8.26
CA ILE A 70 -8.75 3.45 8.92
C ILE A 70 -7.96 4.64 9.46
N LYS A 71 -8.24 5.83 8.93
CA LYS A 71 -7.64 7.09 9.36
C LYS A 71 -8.68 7.94 10.09
N MET A 72 -8.36 8.38 11.30
CA MET A 72 -9.24 9.18 12.13
C MET A 72 -8.55 10.49 12.55
N SER A 73 -9.28 11.60 12.57
CA SER A 73 -8.72 12.92 12.93
C SER A 73 -8.25 13.00 14.39
N THR A 74 -8.79 12.17 15.26
CA THR A 74 -8.45 12.11 16.69
C THR A 74 -7.26 11.19 17.00
N TYR A 75 -6.73 10.49 16.01
CA TYR A 75 -5.65 9.53 16.19
C TYR A 75 -4.43 9.91 15.35
N ILE A 76 -3.27 9.98 15.99
CA ILE A 76 -2.00 10.22 15.29
C ILE A 76 -1.56 8.91 14.64
N ASP A 77 -1.62 8.87 13.31
CA ASP A 77 -1.19 7.72 12.53
C ASP A 77 0.33 7.77 12.28
N VAL A 78 1.09 7.13 13.14
CA VAL A 78 2.55 7.08 13.03
C VAL A 78 3.01 6.01 12.03
N ASN A 79 4.12 6.30 11.35
CA ASN A 79 4.72 5.39 10.36
C ASN A 79 5.61 4.30 10.98
N THR A 80 5.87 4.39 12.28
CA THR A 80 6.66 3.40 13.03
C THR A 80 5.79 2.84 14.14
N ARG A 81 5.66 1.53 14.19
CA ARG A 81 4.98 0.80 15.27
C ARG A 81 5.98 0.38 16.33
N GLY A 82 5.49 0.22 17.55
CA GLY A 82 6.31 -0.31 18.66
C GLY A 82 6.80 -1.74 18.41
N ASP A 83 7.60 -2.23 19.32
CA ASP A 83 8.12 -3.59 19.28
C ASP A 83 6.99 -4.62 19.28
N ILE A 84 7.18 -5.68 18.53
CA ILE A 84 6.26 -6.80 18.55
C ILE A 84 6.55 -7.65 19.79
N PRO A 85 5.57 -7.84 20.67
CA PRO A 85 5.76 -8.64 21.88
C PRO A 85 5.92 -10.12 21.55
N ASP A 86 6.67 -10.82 22.39
CA ASP A 86 6.68 -12.28 22.39
C ASP A 86 5.36 -12.84 22.93
N LEU A 87 5.16 -14.13 22.68
CA LEU A 87 3.99 -14.83 23.21
C LEU A 87 3.93 -14.64 24.74
N ASP A 88 2.78 -14.16 25.19
CA ASP A 88 2.48 -13.99 26.63
C ASP A 88 3.25 -12.88 27.38
N GLU A 89 4.07 -12.10 26.69
CA GLU A 89 4.92 -11.05 27.29
C GLU A 89 4.14 -10.02 28.12
N HIS A 90 2.89 -9.73 27.76
CA HIS A 90 2.07 -8.72 28.43
C HIS A 90 0.95 -9.30 29.34
N ARG A 91 0.95 -10.62 29.63
CA ARG A 91 -0.11 -11.27 30.42
C ARG A 91 -0.38 -10.57 31.76
N GLU A 92 0.64 -10.40 32.57
CA GLU A 92 0.47 -9.84 33.92
C GLU A 92 -0.02 -8.39 33.86
N LYS A 93 0.48 -7.61 32.90
CA LYS A 93 0.04 -6.24 32.70
C LYS A 93 -1.44 -6.19 32.34
N ILE A 94 -1.87 -7.03 31.41
CA ILE A 94 -3.26 -7.11 30.94
C ILE A 94 -4.17 -7.57 32.08
N ILE A 95 -3.81 -8.62 32.80
CA ILE A 95 -4.60 -9.11 33.96
C ILE A 95 -4.77 -7.99 34.98
N LYS A 96 -3.69 -7.27 35.32
CA LYS A 96 -3.75 -6.17 36.29
C LYS A 96 -4.60 -4.99 35.85
N GLU A 97 -4.65 -4.71 34.55
CA GLU A 97 -5.43 -3.60 33.95
C GLU A 97 -6.94 -3.89 33.98
N PHE A 98 -7.33 -5.16 33.86
CA PHE A 98 -8.73 -5.59 33.75
C PHE A 98 -9.25 -6.36 34.98
N SER A 99 -8.50 -6.43 36.08
CA SER A 99 -8.93 -6.97 37.37
C SER A 99 -9.31 -5.85 38.31
#